data_ce86bb821ef7a1f4381a8edbea7626b3
#
_entry.id   ce86bb821ef7a1f4381a8edbea7626b3
#
_cell.length_a   1.000
_cell.length_b   1.000
_cell.length_c   1.000
_cell.angle_alpha   90.00
_cell.angle_beta   90.00
_cell.angle_gamma   90.00
#
_symmetry.space_group_name_H-M   'P 1'
#
loop_
_entity.id
_entity.type
_entity.pdbx_description
1 polymer ?
#
loop_
_entity_poly.entity_id
_entity_poly.type
_entity_poly.pdbx_seq_one_letter_code
_entity_poly.pdbx_strand_id
1 'polypeptide(L)'
;MLLSVFAFWGCNDDDDVKNEIVVSYENLLSENNTTYVTDKGEVDPTNPYGIYKYQFKDPQSTVELNHYYWEGGSFGGGFTYTNTTDTETPGFLNLSSIVGKGKNGKTYLTAKTDKYTLAQITNLQPEKYNFKGAWITNSTYAYLAIKDGNDGYMNDTKFEADDWFKITATGYDASGKSIGQIDFYLADYRNGKNEITHTWKWFDWSSIGNASYITFELNSTDNNPSLDPPMKTPAYFCLDGITLIEK
;
A
#
# COMPACT_ATOMS: atom_id res chain seq x y z
N MET A 1 39.53 53.40 -21.43
CA MET A 1 39.32 52.00 -21.09
C MET A 1 38.26 51.98 -19.97
N LEU A 2 36.97 51.89 -20.36
CA LEU A 2 35.84 51.91 -19.43
C LEU A 2 35.56 50.45 -19.01
N LEU A 3 35.67 50.18 -17.72
CA LEU A 3 35.22 48.90 -17.12
C LEU A 3 33.74 49.02 -16.79
N SER A 4 32.90 48.27 -17.54
CA SER A 4 31.47 48.15 -17.23
C SER A 4 31.32 47.02 -16.19
N VAL A 5 30.91 47.39 -14.98
CA VAL A 5 30.50 46.42 -13.92
C VAL A 5 29.06 46.03 -14.17
N PHE A 6 28.83 44.84 -14.62
CA PHE A 6 27.49 44.24 -14.63
C PHE A 6 27.19 43.69 -13.24
N ALA A 7 26.29 44.34 -12.51
CA ALA A 7 25.69 43.81 -11.31
C ALA A 7 24.61 42.78 -11.73
N PHE A 8 24.87 41.50 -11.52
CA PHE A 8 23.82 40.48 -11.55
C PHE A 8 23.03 40.58 -10.26
N TRP A 9 21.81 41.07 -10.37
CA TRP A 9 20.81 40.81 -9.34
C TRP A 9 20.33 39.37 -9.51
N GLY A 10 20.83 38.49 -8.66
CA GLY A 10 20.23 37.18 -8.47
C GLY A 10 18.90 37.34 -7.74
N CYS A 11 17.79 36.98 -8.38
CA CYS A 11 16.58 36.65 -7.65
C CYS A 11 16.92 35.40 -6.84
N ASN A 12 17.00 35.54 -5.52
CA ASN A 12 16.83 34.43 -4.60
C ASN A 12 15.32 34.16 -4.53
N ASP A 13 14.82 33.30 -5.39
CA ASP A 13 13.66 32.48 -5.05
C ASP A 13 14.23 31.35 -4.14
N ASP A 14 14.29 31.61 -2.85
CA ASP A 14 14.37 30.57 -1.83
C ASP A 14 13.02 29.85 -1.83
N ASP A 15 12.77 29.01 -2.83
CA ASP A 15 11.86 27.90 -2.70
C ASP A 15 12.51 26.97 -1.66
N ASP A 16 12.02 27.03 -0.42
CA ASP A 16 12.40 26.11 0.66
C ASP A 16 12.18 24.69 0.15
N VAL A 17 13.24 24.06 -0.35
CA VAL A 17 13.22 22.68 -0.81
C VAL A 17 13.02 21.80 0.43
N LYS A 18 11.75 21.47 0.70
CA LYS A 18 11.40 20.59 1.81
C LYS A 18 12.03 19.23 1.59
N ASN A 19 12.70 18.70 2.61
CA ASN A 19 13.31 17.41 2.56
C ASN A 19 12.25 16.31 2.52
N GLU A 20 12.46 15.33 1.65
CA GLU A 20 11.62 14.14 1.55
C GLU A 20 12.35 12.93 2.14
N ILE A 21 11.60 12.10 2.85
CA ILE A 21 12.05 10.79 3.29
C ILE A 21 11.27 9.75 2.51
N VAL A 22 11.99 8.85 1.85
CA VAL A 22 11.42 7.68 1.19
C VAL A 22 11.69 6.45 2.05
N VAL A 23 10.64 5.86 2.58
CA VAL A 23 10.70 4.64 3.38
C VAL A 23 11.12 3.46 2.50
N SER A 24 12.06 2.67 2.98
CA SER A 24 12.60 1.51 2.26
C SER A 24 12.78 0.31 3.20
N TYR A 25 12.43 -0.86 2.69
CA TYR A 25 12.65 -2.17 3.33
C TYR A 25 13.74 -2.98 2.63
N GLU A 26 14.51 -2.34 1.73
CA GLU A 26 15.62 -2.98 1.03
C GLU A 26 16.66 -3.55 2.03
N ASN A 27 17.23 -4.69 1.65
CA ASN A 27 18.26 -5.40 2.42
C ASN A 27 17.79 -5.98 3.79
N LEU A 28 16.50 -5.98 4.09
CA LEU A 28 15.97 -6.63 5.29
C LEU A 28 15.71 -8.13 5.09
N LEU A 29 15.60 -8.58 3.84
CA LEU A 29 15.47 -9.99 3.47
C LEU A 29 16.79 -10.48 2.89
N SER A 30 17.37 -11.52 3.49
CA SER A 30 18.65 -12.11 3.05
C SER A 30 18.51 -13.01 1.83
N GLU A 31 17.34 -13.65 1.70
CA GLU A 31 17.05 -14.61 0.64
C GLU A 31 16.15 -13.99 -0.43
N ASN A 32 16.26 -14.50 -1.66
CA ASN A 32 15.36 -14.14 -2.75
C ASN A 32 14.02 -14.89 -2.62
N ASN A 33 12.95 -14.28 -3.15
CA ASN A 33 11.60 -14.85 -3.14
C ASN A 33 11.11 -15.22 -1.73
N THR A 34 11.36 -14.33 -0.78
CA THR A 34 10.94 -14.49 0.60
C THR A 34 10.05 -13.33 1.06
N THR A 35 9.39 -13.56 2.17
CA THR A 35 8.50 -12.61 2.80
C THR A 35 8.85 -12.52 4.28
N TYR A 36 8.72 -11.34 4.86
CA TYR A 36 8.88 -11.14 6.28
C TYR A 36 7.90 -12.03 7.05
N VAL A 37 8.43 -12.74 8.03
CA VAL A 37 7.69 -13.52 9.01
C VAL A 37 8.15 -13.14 10.42
N THR A 38 7.26 -13.28 11.39
CA THR A 38 7.56 -12.99 12.80
C THR A 38 6.82 -13.97 13.70
N ASP A 39 7.38 -14.21 14.86
CA ASP A 39 6.75 -14.88 16.01
C ASP A 39 6.44 -13.89 17.14
N LYS A 40 6.72 -12.60 16.90
CA LYS A 40 6.47 -11.49 17.84
C LYS A 40 5.03 -11.03 17.70
N GLY A 41 4.37 -10.81 18.78
CA GLY A 41 3.00 -10.31 18.79
C GLY A 41 2.11 -11.19 19.64
N GLU A 42 0.85 -10.78 19.73
CA GLU A 42 -0.15 -11.43 20.55
C GLU A 42 -1.39 -11.73 19.71
N VAL A 43 -2.18 -12.71 20.14
CA VAL A 43 -3.48 -12.97 19.53
C VAL A 43 -4.34 -11.72 19.65
N ASP A 44 -4.85 -11.24 18.53
CA ASP A 44 -5.77 -10.10 18.52
C ASP A 44 -7.10 -10.49 19.19
N PRO A 45 -7.41 -9.96 20.38
CA PRO A 45 -8.61 -10.36 21.11
C PRO A 45 -9.91 -9.92 20.43
N THR A 46 -9.81 -9.01 19.43
CA THR A 46 -10.97 -8.52 18.67
C THR A 46 -11.21 -9.35 17.41
N ASN A 47 -10.25 -10.22 17.04
CA ASN A 47 -10.33 -11.07 15.86
C ASN A 47 -10.90 -12.46 16.24
N PRO A 48 -12.05 -12.88 15.66
CA PRO A 48 -12.70 -14.15 16.04
C PRO A 48 -11.95 -15.40 15.57
N TYR A 49 -10.93 -15.25 14.73
CA TYR A 49 -10.20 -16.36 14.10
C TYR A 49 -8.87 -16.67 14.77
N GLY A 50 -8.51 -15.99 15.88
CA GLY A 50 -7.26 -16.25 16.60
C GLY A 50 -6.01 -15.80 15.85
N ILE A 51 -6.14 -14.78 15.02
CA ILE A 51 -5.00 -14.21 14.30
C ILE A 51 -4.11 -13.40 15.25
N TYR A 52 -2.81 -13.47 15.04
CA TYR A 52 -1.83 -12.68 15.79
C TYR A 52 -1.68 -11.30 15.17
N LYS A 53 -1.48 -10.28 16.00
CA LYS A 53 -1.19 -8.92 15.59
C LYS A 53 0.19 -8.49 16.07
N TYR A 54 0.94 -7.87 15.18
CA TYR A 54 2.21 -7.22 15.43
C TYR A 54 2.27 -5.89 14.67
N GLN A 55 3.20 -5.05 15.03
CA GLN A 55 3.51 -3.83 14.29
C GLN A 55 5.01 -3.80 14.02
N PHE A 56 5.39 -3.60 12.77
CA PHE A 56 6.80 -3.43 12.42
C PHE A 56 7.07 -2.00 11.92
N LYS A 57 8.32 -1.57 12.10
CA LYS A 57 8.79 -0.24 11.70
C LYS A 57 9.72 -0.36 10.51
N ASP A 58 9.82 0.73 9.75
CA ASP A 58 10.93 0.91 8.82
C ASP A 58 12.26 1.07 9.59
N PRO A 59 13.42 0.84 8.95
CA PRO A 59 14.73 0.92 9.61
C PRO A 59 15.04 2.27 10.29
N GLN A 60 14.45 3.36 9.80
CA GLN A 60 14.62 4.71 10.35
C GLN A 60 13.58 5.07 11.41
N SER A 61 12.63 4.17 11.67
CA SER A 61 11.51 4.41 12.58
C SER A 61 10.71 5.67 12.21
N THR A 62 10.46 5.84 10.93
CA THR A 62 9.66 6.94 10.40
C THR A 62 8.18 6.57 10.40
N VAL A 63 7.88 5.33 10.04
CA VAL A 63 6.53 4.79 10.03
C VAL A 63 6.47 3.43 10.73
N GLU A 64 5.27 3.09 11.18
CA GLU A 64 4.92 1.78 11.76
C GLU A 64 3.72 1.21 11.03
N LEU A 65 3.75 -0.08 10.72
CA LEU A 65 2.75 -0.76 9.91
C LEU A 65 2.13 -1.93 10.68
N ASN A 66 0.80 -2.07 10.62
CA ASN A 66 0.11 -3.25 11.16
C ASN A 66 0.47 -4.48 10.34
N HIS A 67 0.73 -5.58 11.04
CA HIS A 67 1.01 -6.90 10.47
C HIS A 67 0.18 -7.94 11.22
N TYR A 68 -0.57 -8.73 10.47
CA TYR A 68 -1.34 -9.85 11.02
C TYR A 68 -0.83 -11.15 10.43
N TYR A 69 -0.76 -12.19 11.26
CA TYR A 69 -0.25 -13.49 10.84
C TYR A 69 -0.94 -14.63 11.61
N TRP A 70 -0.97 -15.79 11.01
CA TRP A 70 -1.46 -17.01 11.64
C TRP A 70 -0.35 -17.66 12.47
N GLU A 71 -0.73 -18.55 13.38
CA GLU A 71 0.24 -19.40 14.09
C GLU A 71 1.18 -20.07 13.07
N GLY A 72 2.49 -20.02 13.32
CA GLY A 72 3.51 -20.45 12.37
C GLY A 72 4.00 -19.36 11.39
N GLY A 73 3.50 -18.11 11.51
CA GLY A 73 4.06 -16.93 10.85
C GLY A 73 3.54 -16.63 9.45
N SER A 74 2.56 -17.41 8.93
CA SER A 74 2.01 -17.12 7.61
C SER A 74 1.21 -15.81 7.61
N PHE A 75 1.38 -14.98 6.56
CA PHE A 75 0.74 -13.69 6.42
C PHE A 75 -0.78 -13.78 6.45
N GLY A 76 -1.41 -13.01 7.31
CA GLY A 76 -2.86 -12.97 7.53
C GLY A 76 -3.52 -11.66 7.10
N GLY A 77 -2.76 -10.55 7.03
CA GLY A 77 -3.28 -9.24 6.66
C GLY A 77 -2.47 -8.06 7.21
N GLY A 78 -2.99 -6.84 7.06
CA GLY A 78 -2.20 -5.66 7.26
C GLY A 78 -1.12 -5.54 6.20
N PHE A 79 0.12 -5.29 6.58
CA PHE A 79 1.28 -5.19 5.69
C PHE A 79 2.31 -6.28 5.99
N THR A 80 3.01 -6.71 4.95
CA THR A 80 4.28 -7.43 5.04
C THR A 80 5.23 -6.92 3.97
N TYR A 81 6.55 -7.00 4.19
CA TYR A 81 7.52 -6.72 3.13
C TYR A 81 8.00 -8.03 2.51
N THR A 82 8.18 -8.00 1.20
CA THR A 82 8.52 -9.17 0.39
C THR A 82 9.41 -8.79 -0.79
N ASN A 83 10.16 -9.74 -1.32
CA ASN A 83 10.91 -9.63 -2.57
C ASN A 83 10.54 -10.74 -3.56
N THR A 84 9.31 -11.28 -3.44
CA THR A 84 8.79 -12.32 -4.34
C THR A 84 8.54 -11.77 -5.75
N THR A 85 8.68 -12.62 -6.77
CA THR A 85 8.70 -12.21 -8.18
C THR A 85 7.69 -12.94 -9.05
N ASP A 86 6.82 -13.76 -8.47
CA ASP A 86 5.86 -14.59 -9.20
C ASP A 86 4.67 -13.75 -9.70
N THR A 87 4.61 -13.54 -11.01
CA THR A 87 3.54 -12.77 -11.68
C THR A 87 2.51 -13.67 -12.38
N GLU A 88 2.56 -14.98 -12.17
CA GLU A 88 1.78 -15.96 -12.94
C GLU A 88 0.89 -16.86 -12.06
N THR A 89 1.31 -17.19 -10.85
CA THR A 89 0.55 -18.10 -9.97
C THR A 89 -0.60 -17.35 -9.27
N PRO A 90 -1.86 -17.77 -9.46
CA PRO A 90 -2.99 -17.20 -8.74
C PRO A 90 -3.05 -17.67 -7.28
N GLY A 91 -3.86 -16.97 -6.48
CA GLY A 91 -4.18 -17.38 -5.11
C GLY A 91 -3.48 -16.58 -4.01
N PHE A 92 -4.03 -16.70 -2.81
CA PHE A 92 -3.70 -15.87 -1.65
C PHE A 92 -2.29 -16.10 -1.07
N LEU A 93 -1.63 -17.19 -1.43
CA LEU A 93 -0.24 -17.46 -1.03
C LEU A 93 0.77 -16.71 -1.88
N ASN A 94 0.37 -16.21 -3.06
CA ASN A 94 1.21 -15.39 -3.89
C ASN A 94 1.17 -13.93 -3.41
N LEU A 95 2.20 -13.52 -2.71
CA LEU A 95 2.36 -12.16 -2.18
C LEU A 95 3.10 -11.23 -3.15
N SER A 96 3.31 -11.65 -4.39
CA SER A 96 4.02 -10.84 -5.39
C SER A 96 3.18 -9.67 -5.90
N SER A 97 3.85 -8.55 -6.17
CA SER A 97 3.27 -7.50 -7.02
C SER A 97 3.17 -8.01 -8.46
N ILE A 98 2.18 -7.57 -9.21
CA ILE A 98 2.09 -7.90 -10.64
C ILE A 98 3.29 -7.38 -11.46
N VAL A 99 4.07 -6.47 -10.91
CA VAL A 99 5.30 -5.96 -11.53
C VAL A 99 6.48 -6.94 -11.33
N GLY A 100 6.40 -7.87 -10.36
CA GLY A 100 7.43 -8.84 -10.02
C GLY A 100 8.68 -8.25 -9.37
N LYS A 101 8.62 -7.00 -8.90
CA LYS A 101 9.70 -6.31 -8.16
C LYS A 101 9.19 -5.03 -7.52
N GLY A 102 9.98 -4.45 -6.63
CA GLY A 102 9.73 -3.12 -6.08
C GLY A 102 9.83 -2.00 -7.13
N LYS A 103 9.35 -0.82 -6.78
CA LYS A 103 9.52 0.41 -7.57
C LYS A 103 10.95 0.91 -7.49
N ASN A 104 11.54 0.87 -6.29
CA ASN A 104 12.84 1.43 -5.99
C ASN A 104 13.91 0.36 -5.73
N GLY A 105 13.60 -0.91 -6.03
CA GLY A 105 14.52 -2.01 -5.80
C GLY A 105 13.86 -3.37 -5.97
N LYS A 106 14.18 -4.29 -5.05
CA LYS A 106 13.62 -5.65 -5.06
C LYS A 106 12.47 -5.81 -4.06
N THR A 107 12.60 -5.16 -2.89
CA THR A 107 11.69 -5.32 -1.76
C THR A 107 10.59 -4.26 -1.83
N TYR A 108 9.38 -4.68 -1.53
CA TYR A 108 8.19 -3.85 -1.50
C TYR A 108 7.21 -4.37 -0.44
N LEU A 109 6.15 -3.64 -0.21
CA LEU A 109 5.09 -4.02 0.71
C LEU A 109 3.95 -4.69 -0.05
N THR A 110 3.48 -5.83 0.47
CA THR A 110 2.18 -6.41 0.11
C THR A 110 1.23 -6.23 1.27
N ALA A 111 0.01 -5.84 0.96
CA ALA A 111 -1.03 -5.62 1.95
C ALA A 111 -2.28 -6.43 1.63
N LYS A 112 -2.93 -6.90 2.69
CA LYS A 112 -4.30 -7.38 2.69
C LYS A 112 -5.08 -6.56 3.70
N THR A 113 -6.26 -6.08 3.33
CA THR A 113 -7.10 -5.30 4.23
C THR A 113 -8.56 -5.74 4.17
N ASP A 114 -9.11 -6.01 5.32
CA ASP A 114 -10.52 -6.30 5.52
C ASP A 114 -10.95 -5.85 6.93
N LYS A 115 -12.21 -6.09 7.29
CA LYS A 115 -12.73 -5.72 8.62
C LYS A 115 -12.05 -6.43 9.80
N TYR A 116 -11.31 -7.49 9.54
CA TYR A 116 -10.61 -8.30 10.56
C TYR A 116 -9.12 -7.98 10.64
N THR A 117 -8.51 -7.49 9.55
CA THR A 117 -7.08 -7.27 9.44
C THR A 117 -6.80 -5.95 8.71
N LEU A 118 -7.03 -4.84 9.41
CA LEU A 118 -6.92 -3.51 8.83
C LEU A 118 -5.48 -3.14 8.49
N ALA A 119 -5.22 -2.83 7.23
CA ALA A 119 -3.96 -2.23 6.81
C ALA A 119 -3.88 -0.77 7.29
N GLN A 120 -2.87 -0.46 8.11
CA GLN A 120 -2.65 0.86 8.69
C GLN A 120 -1.19 1.22 8.66
N ILE A 121 -0.88 2.46 8.32
CA ILE A 121 0.44 3.09 8.40
C ILE A 121 0.35 4.24 9.40
N THR A 122 1.18 4.21 10.44
CA THR A 122 1.26 5.25 11.47
C THR A 122 2.52 6.09 11.23
N ASN A 123 2.40 7.40 11.22
CA ASN A 123 3.52 8.33 11.22
C ASN A 123 4.10 8.42 12.63
N LEU A 124 5.34 7.98 12.83
CA LEU A 124 5.99 8.01 14.13
C LEU A 124 6.62 9.36 14.47
N GLN A 125 6.66 10.29 13.50
CA GLN A 125 7.23 11.62 13.63
C GLN A 125 6.26 12.71 13.12
N PRO A 126 4.98 12.71 13.58
CA PRO A 126 3.93 13.57 13.02
C PRO A 126 4.19 15.07 13.22
N GLU A 127 5.03 15.44 14.20
CA GLU A 127 5.42 16.83 14.41
C GLU A 127 6.42 17.33 13.36
N LYS A 128 7.15 16.43 12.73
CA LYS A 128 8.22 16.76 11.79
C LYS A 128 7.83 16.55 10.34
N TYR A 129 7.04 15.51 10.05
CA TYR A 129 6.74 15.10 8.70
C TYR A 129 5.24 14.95 8.44
N ASN A 130 4.84 15.28 7.21
CA ASN A 130 3.54 14.94 6.64
C ASN A 130 3.69 13.76 5.67
N PHE A 131 2.66 12.93 5.54
CA PHE A 131 2.59 11.98 4.43
C PHE A 131 2.49 12.73 3.10
N LYS A 132 3.21 12.26 2.08
CA LYS A 132 3.12 12.75 0.71
C LYS A 132 2.42 11.77 -0.20
N GLY A 133 2.73 10.49 -0.10
CA GLY A 133 2.15 9.44 -0.93
C GLY A 133 2.99 8.17 -0.94
N ALA A 134 2.64 7.24 -1.84
CA ALA A 134 3.39 6.02 -2.10
C ALA A 134 3.19 5.58 -3.55
N TRP A 135 4.07 4.72 -4.04
CA TRP A 135 3.82 3.99 -5.27
C TRP A 135 2.91 2.80 -5.00
N ILE A 136 1.89 2.61 -5.83
CA ILE A 136 0.90 1.54 -5.70
C ILE A 136 0.79 0.72 -6.99
N THR A 137 0.50 -0.57 -6.83
CA THR A 137 0.12 -1.46 -7.93
C THR A 137 -0.76 -2.60 -7.41
N ASN A 138 -1.36 -3.38 -8.31
CA ASN A 138 -2.04 -4.60 -7.94
C ASN A 138 -1.05 -5.67 -7.44
N SER A 139 -1.49 -6.50 -6.48
CA SER A 139 -0.89 -7.80 -6.27
C SER A 139 -1.14 -8.70 -7.48
N THR A 140 -0.28 -9.69 -7.71
CA THR A 140 -0.51 -10.71 -8.75
C THR A 140 -1.85 -11.41 -8.53
N TYR A 141 -2.18 -11.72 -7.29
CA TYR A 141 -3.44 -12.36 -6.92
C TYR A 141 -4.67 -11.55 -7.39
N ALA A 142 -4.76 -10.26 -7.02
CA ALA A 142 -5.89 -9.41 -7.44
C ALA A 142 -5.90 -9.17 -8.96
N TYR A 143 -4.72 -8.98 -9.57
CA TYR A 143 -4.62 -8.75 -11.01
C TYR A 143 -5.13 -9.93 -11.86
N LEU A 144 -4.72 -11.17 -11.53
CA LEU A 144 -5.15 -12.36 -12.25
C LEU A 144 -6.64 -12.66 -12.04
N ALA A 145 -7.15 -12.43 -10.83
CA ALA A 145 -8.57 -12.52 -10.53
C ALA A 145 -9.40 -11.58 -11.40
N ILE A 146 -9.03 -10.30 -11.47
CA ILE A 146 -9.72 -9.28 -12.25
C ILE A 146 -9.62 -9.56 -13.75
N LYS A 147 -8.41 -9.83 -14.25
CA LYS A 147 -8.14 -9.96 -15.68
C LYS A 147 -8.68 -11.23 -16.29
N ASP A 148 -8.42 -12.35 -15.63
CA ASP A 148 -8.64 -13.69 -16.20
C ASP A 148 -9.76 -14.45 -15.50
N GLY A 149 -10.30 -13.92 -14.39
CA GLY A 149 -11.23 -14.60 -13.49
C GLY A 149 -10.55 -15.65 -12.62
N ASN A 150 -9.21 -15.70 -12.64
CA ASN A 150 -8.45 -16.73 -11.97
C ASN A 150 -7.94 -16.25 -10.61
N ASP A 151 -8.72 -16.50 -9.57
CA ASP A 151 -8.36 -16.24 -8.17
C ASP A 151 -7.69 -17.44 -7.49
N GLY A 152 -7.45 -18.54 -8.24
CA GLY A 152 -6.89 -19.79 -7.71
C GLY A 152 -7.87 -20.63 -6.91
N TYR A 153 -9.15 -20.25 -6.82
CA TYR A 153 -10.17 -20.93 -6.05
C TYR A 153 -11.54 -20.98 -6.75
N MET A 154 -12.25 -19.84 -6.81
CA MET A 154 -13.61 -19.77 -7.37
C MET A 154 -13.60 -19.64 -8.90
N ASN A 155 -12.61 -18.96 -9.45
CA ASN A 155 -12.44 -18.68 -10.89
C ASN A 155 -13.67 -18.00 -11.54
N ASP A 156 -14.32 -17.11 -10.83
CA ASP A 156 -15.50 -16.35 -11.28
C ASP A 156 -15.42 -14.84 -11.01
N THR A 157 -14.21 -14.31 -10.88
CA THR A 157 -13.92 -12.93 -10.48
C THR A 157 -13.54 -12.01 -11.64
N LYS A 158 -13.70 -12.48 -12.90
CA LYS A 158 -13.33 -11.70 -14.09
C LYS A 158 -14.21 -10.46 -14.20
N PHE A 159 -13.56 -9.30 -14.38
CA PHE A 159 -14.25 -8.04 -14.60
C PHE A 159 -14.84 -7.95 -15.99
N GLU A 160 -16.01 -7.35 -16.03
CA GLU A 160 -16.74 -7.00 -17.25
C GLU A 160 -16.92 -5.48 -17.35
N ALA A 161 -17.69 -5.01 -18.35
CA ALA A 161 -17.99 -3.59 -18.53
C ALA A 161 -18.62 -2.99 -17.25
N ASP A 162 -18.19 -1.78 -16.91
CA ASP A 162 -18.61 -1.00 -15.75
C ASP A 162 -18.08 -1.49 -14.38
N ASP A 163 -17.30 -2.57 -14.34
CA ASP A 163 -16.64 -3.01 -13.11
C ASP A 163 -15.51 -2.09 -12.69
N TRP A 164 -15.25 -2.06 -11.39
CA TRP A 164 -14.13 -1.32 -10.81
C TRP A 164 -13.63 -1.96 -9.51
N PHE A 165 -12.35 -1.74 -9.24
CA PHE A 165 -11.68 -2.08 -8.00
C PHE A 165 -10.92 -0.87 -7.47
N LYS A 166 -11.24 -0.45 -6.25
CA LYS A 166 -10.81 0.81 -5.68
C LYS A 166 -10.22 0.61 -4.29
N ILE A 167 -9.14 1.35 -4.00
CA ILE A 167 -8.63 1.55 -2.67
C ILE A 167 -8.96 2.96 -2.19
N THR A 168 -9.43 3.08 -0.95
CA THR A 168 -9.63 4.34 -0.24
C THR A 168 -8.62 4.45 0.89
N ALA A 169 -7.78 5.48 0.86
CA ALA A 169 -6.91 5.86 1.96
C ALA A 169 -7.63 6.89 2.82
N THR A 170 -7.83 6.61 4.11
CA THR A 170 -8.45 7.53 5.06
C THR A 170 -7.42 7.98 6.09
N GLY A 171 -7.19 9.30 6.17
CA GLY A 171 -6.32 9.91 7.15
C GLY A 171 -7.03 10.18 8.47
N TYR A 172 -6.34 9.99 9.57
CA TYR A 172 -6.85 10.25 10.92
C TYR A 172 -5.86 11.11 11.72
N ASP A 173 -6.38 12.00 12.54
CA ASP A 173 -5.58 12.72 13.53
C ASP A 173 -5.24 11.85 14.75
N ALA A 174 -4.47 12.38 15.70
CA ALA A 174 -4.06 11.68 16.91
C ALA A 174 -5.23 11.31 17.84
N SER A 175 -6.40 11.95 17.69
CA SER A 175 -7.61 11.62 18.45
C SER A 175 -8.44 10.51 17.81
N GLY A 176 -8.06 10.04 16.62
CA GLY A 176 -8.80 9.04 15.84
C GLY A 176 -9.94 9.63 15.01
N LYS A 177 -9.99 10.96 14.86
CA LYS A 177 -10.96 11.61 13.98
C LYS A 177 -10.46 11.61 12.54
N SER A 178 -11.31 11.20 11.59
CA SER A 178 -10.99 11.30 10.16
C SER A 178 -10.81 12.76 9.74
N ILE A 179 -9.75 13.02 8.99
CA ILE A 179 -9.41 14.35 8.43
C ILE A 179 -9.59 14.41 6.92
N GLY A 180 -9.95 13.29 6.28
CA GLY A 180 -10.22 13.19 4.85
C GLY A 180 -9.93 11.81 4.31
N GLN A 181 -10.25 11.63 3.04
CA GLN A 181 -10.00 10.38 2.32
C GLN A 181 -9.67 10.65 0.86
N ILE A 182 -8.96 9.71 0.24
CA ILE A 182 -8.56 9.75 -1.16
C ILE A 182 -8.76 8.37 -1.78
N ASP A 183 -9.32 8.34 -2.96
CA ASP A 183 -9.53 7.12 -3.74
C ASP A 183 -8.47 6.93 -4.82
N PHE A 184 -8.10 5.67 -5.07
CA PHE A 184 -7.31 5.26 -6.22
C PHE A 184 -7.92 4.02 -6.86
N TYR A 185 -8.10 4.03 -8.19
CA TYR A 185 -8.65 2.88 -8.92
C TYR A 185 -7.52 1.94 -9.35
N LEU A 186 -7.51 0.74 -8.77
CA LEU A 186 -6.62 -0.35 -9.15
C LEU A 186 -7.10 -1.07 -10.41
N ALA A 187 -8.41 -1.03 -10.69
CA ALA A 187 -9.02 -1.35 -11.99
C ALA A 187 -10.23 -0.46 -12.24
N ASP A 188 -10.44 -0.03 -13.48
CA ASP A 188 -11.55 0.82 -13.89
C ASP A 188 -12.03 0.44 -15.32
N TYR A 189 -13.18 -0.21 -15.41
CA TYR A 189 -13.82 -0.61 -16.68
C TYR A 189 -15.04 0.25 -17.01
N ARG A 190 -15.30 1.28 -16.22
CA ARG A 190 -16.45 2.17 -16.43
C ARG A 190 -16.26 3.06 -17.66
N ASN A 191 -17.39 3.43 -18.29
CA ASN A 191 -17.41 4.33 -19.44
C ASN A 191 -16.55 3.87 -20.62
N GLY A 192 -16.49 2.56 -20.85
CA GLY A 192 -15.71 1.96 -21.95
C GLY A 192 -14.20 1.89 -21.70
N LYS A 193 -13.74 2.19 -20.51
CA LYS A 193 -12.35 1.90 -20.08
C LYS A 193 -12.13 0.40 -19.95
N ASN A 194 -10.87 0.01 -20.01
CA ASN A 194 -10.40 -1.36 -19.75
C ASN A 194 -9.01 -1.26 -19.12
N GLU A 195 -8.95 -0.64 -17.95
CA GLU A 195 -7.72 -0.29 -17.27
C GLU A 195 -7.53 -1.17 -16.04
N ILE A 196 -6.42 -1.91 -15.96
CA ILE A 196 -5.96 -2.58 -14.74
C ILE A 196 -4.55 -2.08 -14.46
N THR A 197 -4.34 -1.56 -13.26
CA THR A 197 -3.02 -1.11 -12.83
C THR A 197 -2.07 -2.32 -12.73
N HIS A 198 -1.06 -2.34 -13.61
CA HIS A 198 -0.03 -3.40 -13.71
C HIS A 198 1.39 -2.84 -13.72
N THR A 199 1.52 -1.56 -13.42
CA THR A 199 2.78 -0.86 -13.21
C THR A 199 2.68 -0.02 -11.95
N TRP A 200 3.80 0.36 -11.37
CA TRP A 200 3.80 1.27 -10.24
C TRP A 200 3.25 2.63 -10.63
N LYS A 201 2.21 3.10 -9.95
CA LYS A 201 1.57 4.41 -10.09
C LYS A 201 1.71 5.19 -8.80
N TRP A 202 1.85 6.50 -8.89
CA TRP A 202 1.90 7.35 -7.70
C TRP A 202 0.48 7.54 -7.13
N PHE A 203 0.34 7.26 -5.84
CA PHE A 203 -0.87 7.50 -5.06
C PHE A 203 -0.59 8.67 -4.12
N ASP A 204 -1.09 9.83 -4.47
CA ASP A 204 -0.84 11.08 -3.75
C ASP A 204 -1.72 11.16 -2.50
N TRP A 205 -1.10 11.34 -1.33
CA TRP A 205 -1.78 11.50 -0.03
C TRP A 205 -1.67 12.92 0.52
N SER A 206 -1.22 13.90 -0.24
CA SER A 206 -0.92 15.26 0.23
C SER A 206 -2.13 15.93 0.89
N SER A 207 -3.36 15.68 0.40
CA SER A 207 -4.57 16.27 0.98
C SER A 207 -4.94 15.72 2.37
N ILE A 208 -4.39 14.56 2.76
CA ILE A 208 -4.50 13.96 4.11
C ILE A 208 -3.13 13.88 4.79
N GLY A 209 -2.14 14.61 4.28
CA GLY A 209 -0.73 14.46 4.66
C GLY A 209 -0.45 14.72 6.14
N ASN A 210 -1.24 15.56 6.79
CA ASN A 210 -1.12 15.86 8.22
C ASN A 210 -1.73 14.78 9.14
N ALA A 211 -2.13 13.63 8.60
CA ALA A 211 -2.62 12.51 9.38
C ALA A 211 -1.56 11.96 10.34
N SER A 212 -1.99 11.53 11.52
CA SER A 212 -1.18 10.73 12.44
C SER A 212 -1.08 9.28 11.96
N TYR A 213 -2.12 8.78 11.32
CA TYR A 213 -2.10 7.48 10.64
C TYR A 213 -3.09 7.45 9.48
N ILE A 214 -2.82 6.54 8.53
CA ILE A 214 -3.66 6.28 7.36
C ILE A 214 -4.12 4.82 7.43
N THR A 215 -5.41 4.58 7.19
CA THR A 215 -5.97 3.24 6.99
C THR A 215 -6.38 3.05 5.54
N PHE A 216 -6.45 1.79 5.10
CA PHE A 216 -6.80 1.44 3.74
C PHE A 216 -8.00 0.50 3.71
N GLU A 217 -8.94 0.80 2.83
CA GLU A 217 -10.10 -0.03 2.54
C GLU A 217 -10.17 -0.33 1.05
N LEU A 218 -10.48 -1.58 0.71
CA LEU A 218 -10.67 -2.02 -0.67
C LEU A 218 -12.14 -2.30 -0.94
N ASN A 219 -12.63 -1.81 -2.07
CA ASN A 219 -13.99 -2.01 -2.53
C ASN A 219 -14.01 -2.36 -4.02
N SER A 220 -14.96 -3.18 -4.42
CA SER A 220 -15.16 -3.62 -5.80
C SER A 220 -16.64 -3.73 -6.13
N THR A 221 -16.98 -3.67 -7.41
CA THR A 221 -18.31 -4.04 -7.91
C THR A 221 -18.55 -5.55 -7.86
N ASP A 222 -17.49 -6.36 -7.88
CA ASP A 222 -17.59 -7.82 -7.85
C ASP A 222 -17.82 -8.33 -6.42
N ASN A 223 -19.11 -8.49 -6.07
CA ASN A 223 -19.55 -8.85 -4.74
C ASN A 223 -20.52 -10.03 -4.76
N ASN A 224 -20.43 -10.87 -3.73
CA ASN A 224 -21.42 -11.88 -3.41
C ASN A 224 -21.94 -11.64 -1.97
N PRO A 225 -23.19 -11.21 -1.79
CA PRO A 225 -23.74 -10.90 -0.46
C PRO A 225 -23.85 -12.11 0.47
N SER A 226 -23.66 -13.33 -0.05
CA SER A 226 -23.62 -14.56 0.76
C SER A 226 -22.26 -14.82 1.41
N LEU A 227 -21.24 -14.03 1.05
CA LEU A 227 -19.89 -14.11 1.63
C LEU A 227 -19.68 -13.08 2.73
N ASP A 228 -18.73 -13.34 3.60
CA ASP A 228 -18.28 -12.42 4.64
C ASP A 228 -16.73 -12.39 4.71
N PRO A 229 -16.09 -11.35 4.23
CA PRO A 229 -16.64 -10.15 3.56
C PRO A 229 -17.26 -10.46 2.17
N PRO A 230 -18.17 -9.62 1.67
CA PRO A 230 -18.93 -9.90 0.43
C PRO A 230 -18.11 -9.71 -0.85
N MET A 231 -17.01 -8.97 -0.82
CA MET A 231 -16.16 -8.70 -1.97
C MET A 231 -15.45 -9.99 -2.43
N LYS A 232 -15.67 -10.38 -3.70
CA LYS A 232 -15.00 -11.53 -4.32
C LYS A 232 -13.60 -11.18 -4.82
N THR A 233 -13.44 -9.95 -5.33
CA THR A 233 -12.11 -9.46 -5.72
C THR A 233 -11.15 -9.56 -4.55
N PRO A 234 -9.97 -10.21 -4.71
CA PRO A 234 -9.01 -10.36 -3.63
C PRO A 234 -8.61 -9.01 -3.01
N ALA A 235 -8.79 -8.88 -1.70
CA ALA A 235 -8.53 -7.63 -0.96
C ALA A 235 -7.02 -7.39 -0.74
N TYR A 236 -6.22 -7.45 -1.82
CA TYR A 236 -4.77 -7.34 -1.82
C TYR A 236 -4.30 -6.20 -2.73
N PHE A 237 -3.26 -5.51 -2.30
CA PHE A 237 -2.55 -4.49 -3.09
C PHE A 237 -1.07 -4.45 -2.70
N CYS A 238 -0.24 -3.74 -3.48
CA CYS A 238 1.17 -3.57 -3.16
C CYS A 238 1.53 -2.09 -3.10
N LEU A 239 2.39 -1.72 -2.13
CA LEU A 239 2.97 -0.39 -1.99
C LEU A 239 4.50 -0.45 -2.03
N ASP A 240 5.13 0.64 -2.46
CA ASP A 240 6.55 0.86 -2.31
C ASP A 240 6.85 2.36 -2.19
N GLY A 241 7.98 2.69 -1.60
CA GLY A 241 8.45 4.07 -1.51
C GLY A 241 7.44 5.01 -0.85
N ILE A 242 6.88 4.62 0.32
CA ILE A 242 6.10 5.53 1.15
C ILE A 242 6.95 6.78 1.39
N THR A 243 6.44 7.93 1.01
CA THR A 243 7.17 9.19 1.06
C THR A 243 6.52 10.14 2.06
N LEU A 244 7.34 10.70 2.93
CA LEU A 244 6.99 11.77 3.84
C LEU A 244 7.77 13.02 3.45
N ILE A 245 7.19 14.19 3.73
CA ILE A 245 7.79 15.49 3.45
C ILE A 245 7.88 16.32 4.73
N GLU A 246 8.98 17.02 4.92
CA GLU A 246 9.19 17.91 6.06
C GLU A 246 8.13 19.02 6.08
N LYS A 247 7.65 19.40 7.28
CA LYS A 247 6.60 20.42 7.47
C LYS A 247 7.04 21.82 7.16
#